data_b4dff64c7b0eac7dd310ef403d5f587e
#
_entry.id   b4dff64c7b0eac7dd310ef403d5f587e
#
_cell.length_a   1.000
_cell.length_b   1.000
_cell.length_c   1.000
_cell.angle_alpha   90.00
_cell.angle_beta   90.00
_cell.angle_gamma   90.00
#
_symmetry.space_group_name_H-M   'P 1'
#
loop_
_entity.id
_entity.type
_entity.pdbx_description
1 polymer ?
#
loop_
_entity_poly.entity_id
_entity_poly.type
_entity_poly.pdbx_seq_one_letter_code
_entity_poly.pdbx_strand_id
1 'polypeptide(L)'
;RILTDDARLSMAEISEQINLSPTPTIRRIRRLEDAGVITGYHAATNPTALGYTLSVYVAVSMDKHTAERFYEFESQIQDFDEVVSCSVVTGRSEDYLLKVLVKDMRHYEEFLLHRLSKIEGVSQLHTSFVLREMFHRSAI
;
A
#
# COMPACT_ATOMS: atom_id res chain seq x y z
N ARG A 1 15.09 -11.02 6.29
CA ARG A 1 14.91 -11.64 4.98
C ARG A 1 14.10 -12.93 5.07
N ILE A 2 14.46 -13.93 5.89
CA ILE A 2 13.72 -15.21 6.00
C ILE A 2 12.23 -14.97 6.16
N LEU A 3 11.81 -14.14 7.11
CA LEU A 3 10.40 -13.83 7.36
C LEU A 3 9.74 -12.99 6.27
N THR A 4 10.51 -12.29 5.43
CA THR A 4 9.97 -11.59 4.26
C THR A 4 9.68 -12.55 3.11
N ASP A 5 10.39 -13.69 3.06
CA ASP A 5 10.19 -14.72 2.06
C ASP A 5 9.06 -15.69 2.49
N ASP A 6 9.06 -16.12 3.76
CA ASP A 6 7.99 -16.95 4.35
C ASP A 6 7.78 -16.65 5.84
N ALA A 7 6.69 -15.92 6.14
CA ALA A 7 6.30 -15.58 7.51
C ALA A 7 5.64 -16.75 8.28
N ARG A 8 5.40 -17.90 7.64
CA ARG A 8 4.75 -19.07 8.25
C ARG A 8 5.74 -20.10 8.80
N LEU A 9 7.04 -19.88 8.62
CA LEU A 9 8.06 -20.77 9.17
C LEU A 9 7.94 -20.87 10.69
N SER A 10 8.08 -22.07 11.21
CA SER A 10 8.16 -22.32 12.65
C SER A 10 9.44 -21.75 13.25
N MET A 11 9.45 -21.51 14.55
CA MET A 11 10.67 -21.07 15.25
C MET A 11 11.84 -22.05 15.10
N ALA A 12 11.55 -23.34 14.99
CA ALA A 12 12.57 -24.36 14.75
C ALA A 12 13.23 -24.20 13.38
N GLU A 13 12.43 -24.06 12.32
CA GLU A 13 12.91 -23.85 10.95
C GLU A 13 13.71 -22.55 10.80
N ILE A 14 13.24 -21.47 11.42
CA ILE A 14 13.98 -20.19 11.41
C ILE A 14 15.31 -20.35 12.14
N SER A 15 15.29 -20.99 13.30
CA SER A 15 16.48 -21.21 14.14
C SER A 15 17.54 -22.02 13.41
N GLU A 16 17.15 -23.05 12.70
CA GLU A 16 18.02 -23.89 11.87
C GLU A 16 18.67 -23.03 10.76
N GLN A 17 17.88 -22.25 10.02
CA GLN A 17 18.39 -21.41 8.93
C GLN A 17 19.41 -20.35 9.36
N ILE A 18 19.33 -19.88 10.62
CA ILE A 18 20.26 -18.87 11.14
C ILE A 18 21.32 -19.47 12.08
N ASN A 19 21.38 -20.78 12.21
CA ASN A 19 22.32 -21.52 13.08
C ASN A 19 22.26 -21.03 14.54
N LEU A 20 21.06 -20.89 15.09
CA LEU A 20 20.83 -20.51 16.49
C LEU A 20 19.84 -21.47 17.14
N SER A 21 19.84 -21.52 18.48
CA SER A 21 18.76 -22.18 19.22
C SER A 21 17.47 -21.32 19.24
N PRO A 22 16.30 -21.92 19.52
CA PRO A 22 15.01 -21.20 19.48
C PRO A 22 14.94 -19.97 20.39
N THR A 23 15.46 -20.01 21.61
CA THR A 23 15.40 -18.90 22.56
C THR A 23 16.03 -17.61 22.05
N PRO A 24 17.31 -17.60 21.59
CA PRO A 24 17.87 -16.38 20.98
C PRO A 24 17.19 -15.98 19.68
N THR A 25 16.63 -16.91 18.90
CA THR A 25 15.86 -16.62 17.71
C THR A 25 14.60 -15.80 18.05
N ILE A 26 13.79 -16.26 19.01
CA ILE A 26 12.61 -15.55 19.50
C ILE A 26 12.99 -14.14 19.99
N ARG A 27 14.06 -14.02 20.77
CA ARG A 27 14.52 -12.71 21.29
C ARG A 27 14.92 -11.75 20.16
N ARG A 28 15.55 -12.26 19.08
CA ARG A 28 15.90 -11.44 17.91
C ARG A 28 14.67 -10.96 17.15
N ILE A 29 13.68 -11.84 16.94
CA ILE A 29 12.43 -11.47 16.28
C ILE A 29 11.72 -10.38 17.07
N ARG A 30 11.53 -10.56 18.39
CA ARG A 30 10.93 -9.53 19.26
C ARG A 30 11.64 -8.20 19.19
N ARG A 31 12.97 -8.19 19.17
CA ARG A 31 13.74 -6.93 19.01
C ARG A 31 13.46 -6.24 17.67
N LEU A 32 13.22 -6.99 16.59
CA LEU A 32 12.88 -6.41 15.30
C LEU A 32 11.44 -5.86 15.29
N GLU A 33 10.53 -6.53 15.99
CA GLU A 33 9.15 -6.06 16.21
C GLU A 33 9.14 -4.79 17.07
N ASP A 34 9.81 -4.81 18.23
CA ASP A 34 9.91 -3.67 19.15
C ASP A 34 10.58 -2.45 18.50
N ALA A 35 11.54 -2.69 17.61
CA ALA A 35 12.23 -1.64 16.87
C ALA A 35 11.46 -1.15 15.63
N GLY A 36 10.25 -1.69 15.35
CA GLY A 36 9.44 -1.35 14.18
C GLY A 36 10.05 -1.78 12.83
N VAL A 37 11.06 -2.64 12.84
CA VAL A 37 11.63 -3.24 11.60
C VAL A 37 10.66 -4.26 11.01
N ILE A 38 10.00 -5.04 11.86
CA ILE A 38 8.85 -5.87 11.50
C ILE A 38 7.60 -5.13 11.97
N THR A 39 6.81 -4.68 11.02
CA THR A 39 5.58 -3.90 11.27
C THR A 39 4.34 -4.79 11.32
N GLY A 40 4.46 -6.05 10.92
CA GLY A 40 3.35 -7.00 10.92
C GLY A 40 3.61 -8.20 10.01
N TYR A 41 2.65 -9.12 10.02
CA TYR A 41 2.66 -10.33 9.22
C TYR A 41 1.36 -10.39 8.41
N HIS A 42 1.47 -10.36 7.09
CA HIS A 42 0.31 -10.27 6.21
C HIS A 42 0.35 -11.38 5.16
N ALA A 43 -0.82 -11.89 4.81
CA ALA A 43 -0.94 -12.82 3.70
C ALA A 43 -0.75 -12.08 2.37
N ALA A 44 0.12 -12.58 1.51
CA ALA A 44 0.14 -12.15 0.11
C ALA A 44 -1.09 -12.72 -0.60
N THR A 45 -1.91 -11.84 -1.17
CA THR A 45 -3.12 -12.23 -1.90
C THR A 45 -2.97 -11.96 -3.39
N ASN A 46 -3.73 -12.70 -4.21
CA ASN A 46 -3.84 -12.41 -5.63
C ASN A 46 -5.07 -11.54 -5.87
N PRO A 47 -4.90 -10.24 -6.19
CA PRO A 47 -6.03 -9.33 -6.40
C PRO A 47 -6.99 -9.82 -7.49
N THR A 48 -6.47 -10.38 -8.59
CA THR A 48 -7.30 -10.90 -9.68
C THR A 48 -8.19 -12.04 -9.23
N ALA A 49 -7.68 -12.94 -8.38
CA ALA A 49 -8.48 -14.02 -7.80
C ALA A 49 -9.57 -13.51 -6.85
N LEU A 50 -9.38 -12.32 -6.28
CA LEU A 50 -10.37 -11.61 -5.46
C LEU A 50 -11.33 -10.73 -6.29
N GLY A 51 -11.21 -10.75 -7.62
CA GLY A 51 -12.06 -9.98 -8.52
C GLY A 51 -11.58 -8.58 -8.85
N TYR A 52 -10.42 -8.15 -8.35
CA TYR A 52 -9.81 -6.86 -8.69
C TYR A 52 -8.94 -7.02 -9.94
N THR A 53 -9.51 -6.72 -11.09
CA THR A 53 -8.84 -6.97 -12.38
C THR A 53 -8.15 -5.74 -12.97
N LEU A 54 -8.41 -4.55 -12.40
CA LEU A 54 -7.89 -3.29 -12.91
C LEU A 54 -7.05 -2.58 -11.84
N SER A 55 -5.79 -2.32 -12.15
CA SER A 55 -4.87 -1.52 -11.34
C SER A 55 -4.63 -0.16 -12.00
N VAL A 56 -4.69 0.90 -11.21
CA VAL A 56 -4.63 2.27 -11.71
C VAL A 56 -3.71 3.10 -10.80
N TYR A 57 -2.87 3.92 -11.40
CA TYR A 57 -2.21 5.01 -10.68
C TYR A 57 -2.99 6.29 -10.90
N VAL A 58 -3.31 6.99 -9.81
CA VAL A 58 -3.99 8.28 -9.87
C VAL A 58 -3.08 9.31 -9.20
N ALA A 59 -2.63 10.28 -9.99
CA ALA A 59 -1.93 11.43 -9.49
C ALA A 59 -2.95 12.53 -9.15
N VAL A 60 -2.84 13.08 -7.95
CA VAL A 60 -3.78 14.05 -7.38
C VAL A 60 -3.07 15.37 -7.14
N SER A 61 -3.66 16.47 -7.63
CA SER A 61 -3.21 17.83 -7.31
C SER A 61 -4.22 18.49 -6.37
N MET A 62 -3.71 19.18 -5.36
CA MET A 62 -4.52 19.92 -4.40
C MET A 62 -4.70 21.39 -4.83
N ASP A 63 -5.80 22.00 -4.44
CA ASP A 63 -6.07 23.43 -4.70
C ASP A 63 -5.20 24.36 -3.86
N LYS A 64 -4.80 23.91 -2.66
CA LYS A 64 -3.98 24.64 -1.70
C LYS A 64 -3.01 23.70 -1.00
N HIS A 65 -1.80 24.22 -0.75
CA HIS A 65 -0.74 23.48 -0.05
C HIS A 65 -0.69 23.89 1.43
N THR A 66 -1.80 23.67 2.17
CA THR A 66 -1.88 23.91 3.61
C THR A 66 -1.94 22.57 4.37
N ALA A 67 -1.44 22.57 5.60
CA ALA A 67 -1.47 21.38 6.45
C ALA A 67 -2.89 20.84 6.67
N GLU A 68 -3.85 21.75 6.84
CA GLU A 68 -5.26 21.39 7.04
C GLU A 68 -5.82 20.67 5.81
N ARG A 69 -5.52 21.19 4.60
CA ARG A 69 -5.99 20.60 3.34
C ARG A 69 -5.42 19.20 3.11
N PHE A 70 -4.15 19.02 3.42
CA PHE A 70 -3.49 17.73 3.31
C PHE A 70 -4.05 16.74 4.35
N TYR A 71 -4.23 17.17 5.59
CA TYR A 71 -4.81 16.33 6.62
C TYR A 71 -6.24 15.87 6.29
N GLU A 72 -7.08 16.77 5.78
CA GLU A 72 -8.44 16.46 5.34
C GLU A 72 -8.45 15.40 4.23
N PHE A 73 -7.61 15.57 3.21
CA PHE A 73 -7.46 14.59 2.13
C PHE A 73 -6.95 13.25 2.65
N GLU A 74 -5.87 13.25 3.41
CA GLU A 74 -5.22 12.05 3.93
C GLU A 74 -6.15 11.24 4.85
N SER A 75 -6.95 11.92 5.67
CA SER A 75 -7.92 11.25 6.55
C SER A 75 -9.03 10.54 5.78
N GLN A 76 -9.51 11.15 4.68
CA GLN A 76 -10.58 10.55 3.87
C GLN A 76 -10.07 9.43 2.97
N ILE A 77 -8.86 9.57 2.41
CA ILE A 77 -8.32 8.58 1.47
C ILE A 77 -8.01 7.25 2.13
N GLN A 78 -7.71 7.24 3.43
CA GLN A 78 -7.46 6.02 4.21
C GLN A 78 -8.70 5.13 4.34
N ASP A 79 -9.89 5.70 4.24
CA ASP A 79 -11.16 4.98 4.34
C ASP A 79 -11.62 4.37 3.00
N PHE A 80 -10.83 4.53 1.95
CA PHE A 80 -11.17 4.00 0.62
C PHE A 80 -10.49 2.65 0.39
N ASP A 81 -11.26 1.57 0.46
CA ASP A 81 -10.78 0.19 0.25
C ASP A 81 -10.09 -0.02 -1.10
N GLU A 82 -10.47 0.77 -2.11
CA GLU A 82 -9.86 0.74 -3.43
C GLU A 82 -8.42 1.28 -3.44
N VAL A 83 -8.05 2.11 -2.47
CA VAL A 83 -6.72 2.72 -2.39
C VAL A 83 -5.78 1.83 -1.61
N VAL A 84 -4.86 1.16 -2.29
CA VAL A 84 -3.89 0.24 -1.68
C VAL A 84 -2.57 0.91 -1.31
N SER A 85 -2.30 2.09 -1.85
CA SER A 85 -1.21 2.95 -1.37
C SER A 85 -1.47 4.41 -1.71
N CYS A 86 -1.00 5.29 -0.84
CA CYS A 86 -1.00 6.74 -1.02
C CYS A 86 0.39 7.27 -0.64
N SER A 87 0.99 8.05 -1.51
CA SER A 87 2.29 8.66 -1.29
C SER A 87 2.24 10.15 -1.61
N VAL A 88 2.77 10.98 -0.73
CA VAL A 88 3.08 12.39 -1.06
C VAL A 88 4.29 12.39 -1.99
N VAL A 89 4.20 13.10 -3.09
CA VAL A 89 5.26 13.17 -4.10
C VAL A 89 5.71 14.61 -4.32
N THR A 90 6.91 14.77 -4.83
CA THR A 90 7.48 16.08 -5.14
C THR A 90 8.20 16.03 -6.49
N GLY A 91 8.42 17.21 -7.09
CA GLY A 91 9.15 17.32 -8.37
C GLY A 91 8.24 17.36 -9.60
N ARG A 92 6.92 17.33 -9.42
CA ARG A 92 5.90 17.52 -10.47
C ARG A 92 4.80 18.47 -9.95
N SER A 93 3.74 18.62 -10.75
CA SER A 93 2.55 19.42 -10.38
C SER A 93 1.61 18.68 -9.43
N GLU A 94 1.75 17.37 -9.32
CA GLU A 94 0.92 16.52 -8.48
C GLU A 94 1.49 16.46 -7.07
N ASP A 95 0.58 16.39 -6.07
CA ASP A 95 0.92 16.32 -4.64
C ASP A 95 0.89 14.89 -4.12
N TYR A 96 0.01 14.06 -4.66
CA TYR A 96 -0.15 12.67 -4.25
C TYR A 96 -0.14 11.71 -5.43
N LEU A 97 0.40 10.52 -5.18
CA LEU A 97 0.28 9.37 -6.08
C LEU A 97 -0.41 8.23 -5.34
N LEU A 98 -1.57 7.83 -5.86
CA LEU A 98 -2.36 6.71 -5.36
C LEU A 98 -2.15 5.48 -6.24
N LYS A 99 -2.08 4.30 -5.63
CA LYS A 99 -2.32 3.03 -6.33
C LYS A 99 -3.72 2.56 -5.96
N VAL A 100 -4.56 2.34 -6.96
CA VAL A 100 -5.99 1.99 -6.83
C VAL A 100 -6.23 0.64 -7.47
N LEU A 101 -6.95 -0.24 -6.78
CA LEU A 101 -7.40 -1.52 -7.30
C LEU A 101 -8.92 -1.52 -7.39
N VAL A 102 -9.46 -1.82 -8.55
CA VAL A 102 -10.90 -1.88 -8.81
C VAL A 102 -11.26 -3.14 -9.61
N LYS A 103 -12.53 -3.52 -9.58
CA LYS A 103 -13.01 -4.73 -10.25
C LYS A 103 -13.00 -4.59 -11.77
N ASP A 104 -13.43 -3.42 -12.25
CA ASP A 104 -13.57 -3.10 -13.66
C ASP A 104 -13.60 -1.59 -13.89
N MET A 105 -13.78 -1.18 -15.14
CA MET A 105 -13.83 0.23 -15.54
C MET A 105 -15.03 0.96 -14.92
N ARG A 106 -16.17 0.31 -14.77
CA ARG A 106 -17.36 0.90 -14.17
C ARG A 106 -17.12 1.20 -12.70
N HIS A 107 -16.53 0.27 -11.96
CA HIS A 107 -16.16 0.48 -10.56
C HIS A 107 -15.15 1.64 -10.45
N TYR A 108 -14.20 1.75 -11.39
CA TYR A 108 -13.26 2.88 -11.41
C TYR A 108 -13.97 4.21 -11.64
N GLU A 109 -14.90 4.28 -12.59
CA GLU A 109 -15.69 5.48 -12.87
C GLU A 109 -16.49 5.92 -11.63
N GLU A 110 -17.17 4.99 -10.97
CA GLU A 110 -17.92 5.26 -9.73
C GLU A 110 -16.98 5.78 -8.62
N PHE A 111 -15.84 5.14 -8.41
CA PHE A 111 -14.82 5.57 -7.45
C PHE A 111 -14.31 6.99 -7.77
N LEU A 112 -13.92 7.23 -9.03
CA LEU A 112 -13.36 8.51 -9.46
C LEU A 112 -14.36 9.65 -9.31
N LEU A 113 -15.57 9.51 -9.87
CA LEU A 113 -16.55 10.59 -9.98
C LEU A 113 -17.36 10.83 -8.71
N HIS A 114 -17.61 9.80 -7.91
CA HIS A 114 -18.49 9.90 -6.76
C HIS A 114 -17.78 9.88 -5.41
N ARG A 115 -16.51 9.54 -5.37
CA ARG A 115 -15.72 9.47 -4.14
C ARG A 115 -14.47 10.35 -4.22
N LEU A 116 -13.48 10.01 -5.04
CA LEU A 116 -12.19 10.68 -5.06
C LEU A 116 -12.31 12.16 -5.48
N SER A 117 -13.05 12.47 -6.54
CA SER A 117 -13.26 13.87 -7.00
C SER A 117 -14.12 14.70 -6.07
N LYS A 118 -14.79 14.09 -5.09
CA LYS A 118 -15.63 14.79 -4.10
C LYS A 118 -14.86 15.21 -2.86
N ILE A 119 -13.65 14.72 -2.67
CA ILE A 119 -12.81 15.16 -1.56
C ILE A 119 -12.49 16.65 -1.74
N GLU A 120 -12.77 17.41 -0.73
CA GLU A 120 -12.52 18.86 -0.75
C GLU A 120 -11.02 19.14 -0.92
N GLY A 121 -10.69 20.05 -1.82
CA GLY A 121 -9.32 20.42 -2.14
C GLY A 121 -8.69 19.66 -3.31
N VAL A 122 -9.31 18.60 -3.80
CA VAL A 122 -8.86 17.93 -5.03
C VAL A 122 -9.15 18.85 -6.22
N SER A 123 -8.09 19.28 -6.92
CA SER A 123 -8.19 20.20 -8.06
C SER A 123 -8.01 19.50 -9.41
N GLN A 124 -7.10 18.55 -9.49
CA GLN A 124 -6.84 17.78 -10.71
C GLN A 124 -6.55 16.32 -10.40
N LEU A 125 -6.96 15.45 -11.31
CA LEU A 125 -6.73 14.01 -11.26
C LEU A 125 -6.17 13.55 -12.61
N HIS A 126 -5.01 12.87 -12.57
CA HIS A 126 -4.42 12.23 -13.74
C HIS A 126 -4.36 10.73 -13.53
N THR A 127 -5.00 10.00 -14.45
CA THR A 127 -5.13 8.55 -14.37
C THR A 127 -4.15 7.86 -15.31
N SER A 128 -3.46 6.85 -14.81
CA SER A 128 -2.61 5.96 -15.59
C SER A 128 -3.01 4.50 -15.32
N PHE A 129 -3.57 3.83 -16.33
CA PHE A 129 -3.93 2.42 -16.23
C PHE A 129 -2.70 1.54 -16.36
N VAL A 130 -2.58 0.57 -15.44
CA VAL A 130 -1.50 -0.42 -15.49
C VAL A 130 -1.87 -1.48 -16.53
N LEU A 131 -1.16 -1.51 -17.64
CA LEU A 131 -1.35 -2.54 -18.66
C LEU A 131 -0.87 -3.91 -18.19
N ARG A 132 0.25 -3.93 -17.45
CA ARG A 132 0.84 -5.15 -16.92
C ARG A 132 1.78 -4.82 -15.78
N GLU A 133 1.60 -5.45 -14.63
CA GLU A 133 2.60 -5.42 -13.56
C GLU A 133 3.61 -6.54 -13.80
N MET A 134 4.89 -6.20 -13.89
CA MET A 134 5.95 -7.16 -14.18
C MET A 134 6.33 -7.96 -12.94
N PHE A 135 6.42 -7.30 -11.81
CA PHE A 135 6.59 -7.91 -10.49
C PHE A 135 6.24 -6.89 -9.40
N HIS A 136 5.85 -7.39 -8.26
CA HIS A 136 5.69 -6.64 -7.03
C HIS A 136 6.45 -7.33 -5.91
N ARG A 137 7.24 -6.57 -5.14
CA ARG A 137 7.89 -7.05 -3.92
C ARG A 137 7.40 -6.21 -2.75
N SER A 138 6.80 -6.86 -1.78
CA SER A 138 6.28 -6.19 -0.56
C SER A 138 7.36 -5.95 0.49
N ALA A 139 8.58 -6.50 0.32
CA ALA A 139 9.69 -6.37 1.26
C ALA A 139 11.05 -6.34 0.55
N ILE A 140 12.03 -5.79 1.24
CA ILE A 140 13.42 -5.64 0.81
C ILE A 140 14.28 -6.75 1.47
#